data_84607b9793ee8459187f5ff53924d364
#
_entry.id   84607b9793ee8459187f5ff53924d364
#
_cell.length_a   1.000
_cell.length_b   1.000
_cell.length_c   1.000
_cell.angle_alpha   90.00
_cell.angle_beta   90.00
_cell.angle_gamma   90.00
#
_symmetry.space_group_name_H-M   'P 1'
#
loop_
_entity.id
_entity.type
_entity.pdbx_description
1 polymer ?
#
loop_
_entity_poly.entity_id
_entity_poly.type
_entity_poly.pdbx_seq_one_letter_code
_entity_poly.pdbx_strand_id
1 'polypeptide(L)'
;MKKIFAAALALVLALSIVGCSVAPSAGEGDTAVVDSDEAVATIGDRKVTFGEYKQLFDAYAQYYAMMGYDISTDEEATKQLQDSIIDALVVNEIISYQAAQSGYDKLSDEKLAEIEEQAAEDLDSIVAEYRKQAESDAEDDSSVNVEERLAEYIADEAEAYTGERMTAEEYGKWILENSTESAIGDAFREAMLKDVTVSDEEIKSWYDENLKTQQETYDNNPENYKADKEAEELYGGDPVLYVPEGYSRVLHILITPEDAISDEYSEKFSAMENLKSEYGELAFTVNV
;
A
#
# COMPACT_ATOMS: atom_id res chain seq x y z
N MET A 1 5.54 -11.79 33.69
CA MET A 1 5.09 -11.62 32.29
C MET A 1 3.57 -11.51 32.15
N LYS A 2 2.74 -12.46 32.60
CA LYS A 2 1.26 -12.32 32.54
C LYS A 2 0.68 -11.05 33.20
N LYS A 3 1.39 -10.42 34.15
CA LYS A 3 0.95 -9.18 34.80
C LYS A 3 1.29 -7.92 34.01
N ILE A 4 2.26 -7.96 33.09
CA ILE A 4 2.61 -6.85 32.21
C ILE A 4 1.62 -6.78 31.05
N PHE A 5 1.19 -7.93 30.51
CA PHE A 5 0.14 -7.99 29.49
C PHE A 5 -1.22 -7.48 30.01
N ALA A 6 -1.56 -7.80 31.27
CA ALA A 6 -2.79 -7.30 31.87
C ALA A 6 -2.75 -5.78 32.13
N ALA A 7 -1.57 -5.22 32.39
CA ALA A 7 -1.40 -3.78 32.58
C ALA A 7 -1.42 -3.01 31.24
N ALA A 8 -0.83 -3.57 30.18
CA ALA A 8 -0.89 -2.99 28.83
C ALA A 8 -2.33 -3.01 28.27
N LEU A 9 -3.06 -4.11 28.48
CA LEU A 9 -4.46 -4.21 28.05
C LEU A 9 -5.39 -3.30 28.87
N ALA A 10 -5.08 -3.04 30.14
CA ALA A 10 -5.86 -2.15 30.98
C ALA A 10 -5.64 -0.65 30.66
N LEU A 11 -4.48 -0.29 30.08
CA LEU A 11 -4.20 1.09 29.68
C LEU A 11 -4.91 1.48 28.37
N VAL A 12 -5.17 0.48 27.51
CA VAL A 12 -5.93 0.67 26.25
C VAL A 12 -7.40 1.06 26.51
N LEU A 13 -7.95 0.73 27.69
CA LEU A 13 -9.33 1.05 28.06
C LEU A 13 -9.53 2.47 28.62
N ALA A 14 -8.46 3.26 28.75
CA ALA A 14 -8.56 4.67 29.11
C ALA A 14 -8.61 5.64 27.89
N LEU A 15 -8.83 5.10 26.69
CA LEU A 15 -9.09 5.89 25.49
C LEU A 15 -10.46 6.57 25.63
N SER A 16 -10.44 7.83 26.03
CA SER A 16 -11.60 8.70 25.91
C SER A 16 -11.82 8.91 24.42
N ILE A 17 -12.62 8.06 23.78
CA ILE A 17 -13.14 8.33 22.45
C ILE A 17 -14.07 9.53 22.64
N VAL A 18 -13.53 10.72 22.42
CA VAL A 18 -14.36 11.90 22.17
C VAL A 18 -14.92 11.70 20.77
N GLY A 19 -15.98 10.91 20.69
CA GLY A 19 -16.74 10.73 19.47
C GLY A 19 -17.41 12.04 19.09
N CYS A 20 -16.74 12.84 18.30
CA CYS A 20 -17.44 13.78 17.44
C CYS A 20 -18.07 12.95 16.32
N SER A 21 -19.37 12.63 16.49
CA SER A 21 -20.18 12.11 15.39
C SER A 21 -20.40 13.24 14.40
N VAL A 22 -19.48 13.42 13.47
CA VAL A 22 -19.73 14.16 12.24
C VAL A 22 -20.36 13.18 11.26
N ALA A 23 -21.66 12.98 11.36
CA ALA A 23 -22.39 12.37 10.26
C ALA A 23 -22.39 13.38 9.10
N PRO A 24 -21.96 13.01 7.89
CA PRO A 24 -22.16 13.87 6.74
C PRO A 24 -23.66 13.93 6.46
N SER A 25 -24.29 15.06 6.78
CA SER A 25 -25.63 15.35 6.29
C SER A 25 -25.49 15.69 4.81
N ALA A 26 -26.05 14.85 3.94
CA ALA A 26 -26.30 15.20 2.54
C ALA A 26 -27.25 16.41 2.52
N GLY A 27 -26.72 17.60 2.37
CA GLY A 27 -27.43 18.87 2.24
C GLY A 27 -26.49 19.87 1.61
N GLU A 28 -26.91 20.43 0.47
CA GLU A 28 -26.24 21.54 -0.18
C GLU A 28 -26.04 22.71 0.81
N GLY A 29 -24.80 23.12 0.99
CA GLY A 29 -24.49 24.36 1.68
C GLY A 29 -23.34 24.22 2.69
N ASP A 30 -22.23 24.86 2.35
CA ASP A 30 -21.09 25.14 3.22
C ASP A 30 -20.35 23.91 3.73
N THR A 31 -19.47 23.36 2.88
CA THR A 31 -18.45 22.41 3.33
C THR A 31 -17.53 23.18 4.29
N ALA A 32 -17.76 23.02 5.60
CA ALA A 32 -16.78 23.45 6.58
C ALA A 32 -15.45 22.83 6.20
N VAL A 33 -14.47 23.67 5.87
CA VAL A 33 -13.09 23.20 5.62
C VAL A 33 -12.60 22.69 6.97
N VAL A 34 -12.53 21.36 7.12
CA VAL A 34 -11.93 20.74 8.30
C VAL A 34 -10.45 21.02 8.25
N ASP A 35 -9.90 21.53 9.34
CA ASP A 35 -8.46 21.77 9.47
C ASP A 35 -7.71 20.44 9.34
N SER A 36 -6.69 20.37 8.49
CA SER A 36 -5.87 19.17 8.32
C SER A 36 -5.24 18.70 9.64
N ASP A 37 -4.94 19.64 10.54
CA ASP A 37 -4.33 19.36 11.85
C ASP A 37 -5.35 18.96 12.92
N GLU A 38 -6.67 18.94 12.60
CA GLU A 38 -7.70 18.48 13.52
C GLU A 38 -7.49 16.99 13.87
N ALA A 39 -7.46 16.67 15.16
CA ALA A 39 -7.25 15.31 15.60
C ALA A 39 -8.52 14.48 15.42
N VAL A 40 -8.45 13.41 14.64
CA VAL A 40 -9.51 12.37 14.51
C VAL A 40 -9.36 11.28 15.58
N ALA A 41 -8.14 11.09 16.10
CA ALA A 41 -7.87 10.24 17.26
C ALA A 41 -6.70 10.80 18.08
N THR A 42 -6.59 10.40 19.37
CA THR A 42 -5.49 10.82 20.24
C THR A 42 -5.02 9.64 21.08
N ILE A 43 -3.70 9.38 21.07
CA ILE A 43 -3.04 8.31 21.81
C ILE A 43 -1.96 8.94 22.71
N GLY A 44 -2.26 9.09 24.00
CA GLY A 44 -1.38 9.84 24.91
C GLY A 44 -1.27 11.31 24.48
N ASP A 45 -0.07 11.73 24.10
CA ASP A 45 0.26 13.05 23.55
C ASP A 45 0.35 13.08 22.02
N ARG A 46 0.19 11.93 21.36
CA ARG A 46 0.21 11.79 19.90
C ARG A 46 -1.20 11.91 19.31
N LYS A 47 -1.28 12.30 18.05
CA LYS A 47 -2.53 12.52 17.35
C LYS A 47 -2.49 11.82 16.00
N VAL A 48 -3.63 11.26 15.62
CA VAL A 48 -3.97 10.98 14.23
C VAL A 48 -4.76 12.18 13.72
N THR A 49 -4.30 12.81 12.66
CA THR A 49 -4.91 14.03 12.11
C THR A 49 -5.90 13.71 11.01
N PHE A 50 -6.80 14.66 10.74
CA PHE A 50 -7.71 14.58 9.60
C PHE A 50 -6.96 14.60 8.27
N GLY A 51 -5.82 15.29 8.19
CA GLY A 51 -4.95 15.32 7.01
C GLY A 51 -4.43 13.93 6.65
N GLU A 52 -3.84 13.21 7.63
CA GLU A 52 -3.35 11.84 7.45
C GLU A 52 -4.47 10.88 7.02
N TYR A 53 -5.62 10.96 7.68
CA TYR A 53 -6.78 10.16 7.30
C TYR A 53 -7.24 10.47 5.87
N LYS A 54 -7.40 11.76 5.54
CA LYS A 54 -7.88 12.18 4.23
C LYS A 54 -6.97 11.77 3.10
N GLN A 55 -5.67 11.90 3.28
CA GLN A 55 -4.66 11.50 2.31
C GLN A 55 -4.78 10.01 1.95
N LEU A 56 -4.83 9.14 2.96
CA LEU A 56 -5.01 7.71 2.71
C LEU A 56 -6.36 7.39 2.07
N PHE A 57 -7.42 8.05 2.52
CA PHE A 57 -8.74 7.86 1.94
C PHE A 57 -8.76 8.25 0.47
N ASP A 58 -8.21 9.41 0.11
CA ASP A 58 -8.15 9.89 -1.28
C ASP A 58 -7.31 8.95 -2.16
N ALA A 59 -6.17 8.45 -1.66
CA ALA A 59 -5.32 7.50 -2.38
C ALA A 59 -6.06 6.18 -2.67
N TYR A 60 -6.75 5.61 -1.68
CA TYR A 60 -7.55 4.41 -1.90
C TYR A 60 -8.75 4.66 -2.81
N ALA A 61 -9.44 5.79 -2.67
CA ALA A 61 -10.56 6.15 -3.55
C ALA A 61 -10.10 6.27 -5.00
N GLN A 62 -8.95 6.88 -5.24
CA GLN A 62 -8.34 6.97 -6.57
C GLN A 62 -7.95 5.58 -7.11
N TYR A 63 -7.36 4.73 -6.28
CA TYR A 63 -7.04 3.35 -6.65
C TYR A 63 -8.28 2.57 -7.10
N TYR A 64 -9.38 2.64 -6.33
CA TYR A 64 -10.66 2.01 -6.71
C TYR A 64 -11.23 2.59 -8.01
N ALA A 65 -11.13 3.92 -8.19
CA ALA A 65 -11.57 4.57 -9.42
C ALA A 65 -10.77 4.09 -10.66
N MET A 66 -9.46 3.88 -10.54
CA MET A 66 -8.64 3.29 -11.59
C MET A 66 -9.06 1.86 -11.94
N MET A 67 -9.58 1.10 -10.98
CA MET A 67 -10.17 -0.22 -11.20
C MET A 67 -11.62 -0.16 -11.74
N GLY A 68 -12.16 1.03 -11.98
CA GLY A 68 -13.52 1.24 -12.50
C GLY A 68 -14.60 1.18 -11.43
N TYR A 69 -14.25 1.26 -10.16
CA TYR A 69 -15.17 1.23 -9.03
C TYR A 69 -15.17 2.59 -8.30
N ASP A 70 -16.28 3.31 -8.36
CA ASP A 70 -16.46 4.55 -7.61
C ASP A 70 -17.00 4.24 -6.21
N ILE A 71 -16.08 4.22 -5.24
CA ILE A 71 -16.39 3.87 -3.85
C ILE A 71 -17.39 4.84 -3.23
N SER A 72 -17.46 6.11 -3.70
CA SER A 72 -18.38 7.11 -3.17
C SER A 72 -19.85 6.79 -3.41
N THR A 73 -20.13 5.87 -4.35
CA THR A 73 -21.49 5.42 -4.67
C THR A 73 -21.97 4.27 -3.78
N ASP A 74 -21.09 3.71 -2.95
CA ASP A 74 -21.40 2.61 -2.02
C ASP A 74 -21.10 3.08 -0.58
N GLU A 75 -22.14 3.46 0.16
CA GLU A 75 -22.05 3.99 1.53
C GLU A 75 -21.43 2.97 2.50
N GLU A 76 -21.74 1.66 2.34
CA GLU A 76 -21.20 0.60 3.19
C GLU A 76 -19.70 0.40 2.93
N ALA A 77 -19.29 0.31 1.66
CA ALA A 77 -17.89 0.20 1.28
C ALA A 77 -17.08 1.44 1.68
N THR A 78 -17.65 2.64 1.49
CA THR A 78 -17.04 3.89 1.95
C THR A 78 -16.79 3.86 3.46
N LYS A 79 -17.79 3.46 4.23
CA LYS A 79 -17.66 3.38 5.69
C LYS A 79 -16.63 2.32 6.12
N GLN A 80 -16.61 1.16 5.49
CA GLN A 80 -15.62 0.13 5.79
C GLN A 80 -14.20 0.60 5.50
N LEU A 81 -13.98 1.31 4.39
CA LEU A 81 -12.69 1.91 4.08
C LEU A 81 -12.29 2.96 5.13
N GLN A 82 -13.20 3.84 5.52
CA GLN A 82 -12.97 4.84 6.55
C GLN A 82 -12.56 4.20 7.88
N ASP A 83 -13.33 3.23 8.36
CA ASP A 83 -13.06 2.51 9.60
C ASP A 83 -11.68 1.80 9.52
N SER A 84 -11.35 1.15 8.40
CA SER A 84 -10.07 0.45 8.22
C SER A 84 -8.87 1.40 8.22
N ILE A 85 -8.99 2.58 7.61
CA ILE A 85 -7.92 3.60 7.60
C ILE A 85 -7.70 4.14 9.00
N ILE A 86 -8.77 4.49 9.71
CA ILE A 86 -8.66 5.01 11.08
C ILE A 86 -8.04 3.96 11.99
N ASP A 87 -8.48 2.71 11.91
CA ASP A 87 -7.92 1.61 12.71
C ASP A 87 -6.42 1.42 12.41
N ALA A 88 -6.00 1.46 11.14
CA ALA A 88 -4.60 1.32 10.77
C ALA A 88 -3.74 2.48 11.33
N LEU A 89 -4.19 3.72 11.19
CA LEU A 89 -3.51 4.90 11.72
C LEU A 89 -3.39 4.85 13.25
N VAL A 90 -4.49 4.51 13.93
CA VAL A 90 -4.51 4.37 15.40
C VAL A 90 -3.57 3.26 15.87
N VAL A 91 -3.55 2.12 15.19
CA VAL A 91 -2.62 1.01 15.53
C VAL A 91 -1.16 1.43 15.37
N ASN A 92 -0.83 2.13 14.29
CA ASN A 92 0.53 2.64 14.08
C ASN A 92 0.94 3.62 15.18
N GLU A 93 0.06 4.57 15.54
CA GLU A 93 0.34 5.50 16.63
C GLU A 93 0.46 4.80 17.99
N ILE A 94 -0.33 3.76 18.26
CA ILE A 94 -0.20 2.94 19.48
C ILE A 94 1.17 2.26 19.52
N ILE A 95 1.62 1.70 18.41
CA ILE A 95 2.92 1.04 18.30
C ILE A 95 4.04 2.05 18.55
N SER A 96 4.03 3.19 17.89
CA SER A 96 5.01 4.26 18.08
C SER A 96 5.03 4.78 19.52
N TYR A 97 3.85 5.01 20.11
CA TYR A 97 3.73 5.43 21.51
C TYR A 97 4.29 4.38 22.48
N GLN A 98 3.96 3.10 22.29
CA GLN A 98 4.45 2.02 23.14
C GLN A 98 5.93 1.75 22.95
N ALA A 99 6.45 1.88 21.74
CA ALA A 99 7.88 1.80 21.45
C ALA A 99 8.66 2.84 22.26
N ALA A 100 8.21 4.10 22.22
CA ALA A 100 8.83 5.19 22.98
C ALA A 100 8.77 4.94 24.49
N GLN A 101 7.61 4.52 25.04
CA GLN A 101 7.46 4.20 26.47
C GLN A 101 8.33 3.03 26.91
N SER A 102 8.66 2.12 26.01
CA SER A 102 9.46 0.92 26.26
C SER A 102 10.96 1.12 25.99
N GLY A 103 11.38 2.32 25.55
CA GLY A 103 12.77 2.67 25.27
C GLY A 103 13.26 2.18 23.89
N TYR A 104 12.36 1.86 22.98
CA TYR A 104 12.66 1.53 21.58
C TYR A 104 12.64 2.74 20.66
N ASP A 105 12.50 3.94 21.20
CA ASP A 105 12.54 5.21 20.46
C ASP A 105 13.92 5.58 19.90
N LYS A 106 14.94 4.74 20.16
CA LYS A 106 16.34 4.95 19.71
C LYS A 106 16.86 3.71 19.03
N LEU A 107 17.11 3.85 17.75
CA LEU A 107 17.86 2.87 16.98
C LEU A 107 19.36 2.98 17.28
N SER A 108 20.13 1.92 16.97
CA SER A 108 21.59 1.98 17.03
C SER A 108 22.15 2.92 15.96
N ASP A 109 23.33 3.49 16.22
CA ASP A 109 24.01 4.36 15.25
C ASP A 109 24.25 3.64 13.90
N GLU A 110 24.51 2.33 13.93
CA GLU A 110 24.67 1.50 12.73
C GLU A 110 23.35 1.42 11.94
N LYS A 111 22.22 1.19 12.64
CA LYS A 111 20.91 1.11 11.99
C LYS A 111 20.43 2.45 11.42
N LEU A 112 20.72 3.53 12.14
CA LEU A 112 20.45 4.89 11.63
C LEU A 112 21.25 5.17 10.36
N ALA A 113 22.54 4.80 10.31
CA ALA A 113 23.37 4.99 9.13
C ALA A 113 22.86 4.18 7.92
N GLU A 114 22.40 2.93 8.14
CA GLU A 114 21.75 2.14 7.09
C GLU A 114 20.49 2.82 6.54
N ILE A 115 19.66 3.38 7.43
CA ILE A 115 18.42 4.06 7.03
C ILE A 115 18.74 5.36 6.29
N GLU A 116 19.74 6.12 6.74
CA GLU A 116 20.21 7.34 6.07
C GLU A 116 20.71 7.03 4.65
N GLU A 117 21.51 5.97 4.49
CA GLU A 117 22.01 5.53 3.19
C GLU A 117 20.84 5.11 2.27
N GLN A 118 19.91 4.27 2.77
CA GLN A 118 18.77 3.83 1.99
C GLN A 118 17.85 4.98 1.58
N ALA A 119 17.53 5.89 2.50
CA ALA A 119 16.68 7.04 2.21
C ALA A 119 17.31 7.98 1.17
N ALA A 120 18.64 8.11 1.17
CA ALA A 120 19.37 8.87 0.16
C ALA A 120 19.31 8.17 -1.21
N GLU A 121 19.50 6.84 -1.26
CA GLU A 121 19.38 6.05 -2.49
C GLU A 121 17.96 6.09 -3.07
N ASP A 122 16.94 6.03 -2.22
CA ASP A 122 15.53 6.12 -2.63
C ASP A 122 15.25 7.49 -3.26
N LEU A 123 15.67 8.57 -2.61
CA LEU A 123 15.53 9.92 -3.17
C LEU A 123 16.29 10.08 -4.49
N ASP A 124 17.53 9.59 -4.56
CA ASP A 124 18.34 9.67 -5.78
C ASP A 124 17.66 8.91 -6.94
N SER A 125 17.03 7.78 -6.65
CA SER A 125 16.29 6.98 -7.63
C SER A 125 15.06 7.73 -8.16
N ILE A 126 14.28 8.34 -7.27
CA ILE A 126 13.13 9.19 -7.61
C ILE A 126 13.57 10.38 -8.48
N VAL A 127 14.60 11.09 -8.06
CA VAL A 127 15.15 12.23 -8.82
C VAL A 127 15.65 11.81 -10.19
N ALA A 128 16.33 10.65 -10.30
CA ALA A 128 16.84 10.14 -11.56
C ALA A 128 15.71 9.73 -12.53
N GLU A 129 14.61 9.17 -12.02
CA GLU A 129 13.45 8.80 -12.84
C GLU A 129 12.75 10.04 -13.38
N TYR A 130 12.40 11.00 -12.52
CA TYR A 130 11.74 12.23 -12.94
C TYR A 130 12.62 13.14 -13.81
N ARG A 131 13.95 13.08 -13.66
CA ARG A 131 14.87 13.78 -14.57
C ARG A 131 14.77 13.24 -15.98
N LYS A 132 14.70 11.93 -16.18
CA LYS A 132 14.50 11.33 -17.50
C LYS A 132 13.17 11.77 -18.12
N GLN A 133 12.12 11.87 -17.32
CA GLN A 133 10.83 12.33 -17.80
C GLN A 133 10.86 13.81 -18.18
N ALA A 134 11.47 14.66 -17.35
CA ALA A 134 11.64 16.08 -17.65
C ALA A 134 12.52 16.34 -18.90
N GLU A 135 13.56 15.51 -19.12
CA GLU A 135 14.38 15.53 -20.33
C GLU A 135 13.57 15.13 -21.56
N SER A 136 12.71 14.12 -21.46
CA SER A 136 11.79 13.73 -22.54
C SER A 136 10.80 14.84 -22.88
N ASP A 137 10.22 15.49 -21.87
CA ASP A 137 9.32 16.65 -22.09
C ASP A 137 10.04 17.80 -22.84
N ALA A 138 11.31 18.04 -22.51
CA ALA A 138 12.12 19.07 -23.18
C ALA A 138 12.54 18.69 -24.61
N GLU A 139 12.61 17.41 -24.96
CA GLU A 139 12.80 16.93 -26.33
C GLU A 139 11.52 17.17 -27.15
N ASP A 140 10.34 16.98 -26.57
CA ASP A 140 9.06 17.19 -27.22
C ASP A 140 8.69 18.69 -27.32
N ASP A 141 9.03 19.49 -26.30
CA ASP A 141 8.81 20.93 -26.26
C ASP A 141 10.07 21.68 -25.78
N SER A 142 10.77 22.30 -26.70
CA SER A 142 12.01 23.05 -26.41
C SER A 142 11.82 24.28 -25.49
N SER A 143 10.60 24.63 -25.11
CA SER A 143 10.32 25.70 -24.14
C SER A 143 10.36 25.19 -22.69
N VAL A 144 10.39 23.85 -22.47
CA VAL A 144 10.45 23.24 -21.16
C VAL A 144 11.85 23.38 -20.56
N ASN A 145 11.90 23.90 -19.34
CA ASN A 145 13.13 23.92 -18.55
C ASN A 145 13.19 22.63 -17.71
N VAL A 146 14.19 21.80 -17.97
CA VAL A 146 14.34 20.47 -17.32
C VAL A 146 14.38 20.58 -15.80
N GLU A 147 15.14 21.55 -15.25
CA GLU A 147 15.28 21.67 -13.79
C GLU A 147 13.96 22.16 -13.12
N GLU A 148 13.22 23.06 -13.76
CA GLU A 148 11.92 23.51 -13.28
C GLU A 148 10.89 22.38 -13.34
N ARG A 149 10.88 21.64 -14.46
CA ARG A 149 9.98 20.50 -14.65
C ARG A 149 10.27 19.36 -13.66
N LEU A 150 11.55 19.05 -13.42
CA LEU A 150 11.98 18.10 -12.39
C LEU A 150 11.49 18.51 -11.00
N ALA A 151 11.65 19.79 -10.65
CA ALA A 151 11.18 20.30 -9.36
C ALA A 151 9.65 20.19 -9.21
N GLU A 152 8.89 20.40 -10.30
CA GLU A 152 7.43 20.19 -10.32
C GLU A 152 7.09 18.72 -10.09
N TYR A 153 7.72 17.78 -10.80
CA TYR A 153 7.46 16.34 -10.63
C TYR A 153 7.76 15.85 -9.21
N ILE A 154 8.89 16.30 -8.63
CA ILE A 154 9.22 15.93 -7.23
C ILE A 154 8.21 16.53 -6.26
N ALA A 155 7.76 17.76 -6.49
CA ALA A 155 6.76 18.39 -5.63
C ALA A 155 5.39 17.71 -5.75
N ASP A 156 4.99 17.26 -6.95
CA ASP A 156 3.76 16.51 -7.19
C ASP A 156 3.82 15.11 -6.54
N GLU A 157 4.98 14.44 -6.64
CA GLU A 157 5.24 13.16 -5.95
C GLU A 157 5.15 13.32 -4.43
N ALA A 158 5.84 14.33 -3.88
CA ALA A 158 5.77 14.61 -2.46
C ALA A 158 4.34 14.88 -1.99
N GLU A 159 3.57 15.69 -2.75
CA GLU A 159 2.17 15.97 -2.44
C GLU A 159 1.30 14.71 -2.45
N ALA A 160 1.55 13.78 -3.37
CA ALA A 160 0.82 12.51 -3.45
C ALA A 160 1.03 11.63 -2.20
N TYR A 161 2.26 11.64 -1.63
CA TYR A 161 2.59 10.81 -0.47
C TYR A 161 2.47 11.52 0.88
N THR A 162 2.54 12.85 0.92
CA THR A 162 2.58 13.62 2.18
C THR A 162 1.40 14.58 2.33
N GLY A 163 0.65 14.82 1.25
CA GLY A 163 -0.38 15.86 1.19
C GLY A 163 0.20 17.28 1.02
N GLU A 164 1.53 17.45 0.97
CA GLU A 164 2.20 18.73 0.87
C GLU A 164 3.22 18.75 -0.26
N ARG A 165 3.26 19.84 -1.02
CA ARG A 165 4.30 20.06 -2.04
C ARG A 165 5.62 20.39 -1.36
N MET A 166 6.66 19.62 -1.67
CA MET A 166 7.98 19.76 -1.05
C MET A 166 9.08 19.91 -2.11
N THR A 167 10.17 20.53 -1.73
CA THR A 167 11.41 20.45 -2.48
C THR A 167 12.03 19.05 -2.33
N ALA A 168 12.97 18.67 -3.20
CA ALA A 168 13.69 17.40 -3.09
C ALA A 168 14.38 17.22 -1.74
N GLU A 169 14.94 18.33 -1.17
CA GLU A 169 15.58 18.28 0.16
C GLU A 169 14.57 18.02 1.29
N GLU A 170 13.42 18.66 1.25
CA GLU A 170 12.35 18.46 2.24
C GLU A 170 11.76 17.07 2.13
N TYR A 171 11.52 16.60 0.89
CA TYR A 171 11.01 15.25 0.65
C TYR A 171 12.01 14.16 1.11
N GLY A 172 13.31 14.36 0.87
CA GLY A 172 14.34 13.46 1.38
C GLY A 172 14.39 13.40 2.92
N LYS A 173 14.17 14.52 3.60
CA LYS A 173 14.03 14.52 5.07
C LYS A 173 12.80 13.75 5.53
N TRP A 174 11.68 13.94 4.86
CA TRP A 174 10.45 13.19 5.16
C TRP A 174 10.65 11.68 4.94
N ILE A 175 11.29 11.25 3.83
CA ILE A 175 11.61 9.83 3.59
C ILE A 175 12.43 9.27 4.75
N LEU A 176 13.47 9.99 5.19
CA LEU A 176 14.32 9.57 6.29
C LEU A 176 13.55 9.46 7.62
N GLU A 177 12.75 10.46 7.96
CA GLU A 177 11.93 10.47 9.18
C GLU A 177 10.94 9.32 9.19
N ASN A 178 10.20 9.13 8.10
CA ASN A 178 9.22 8.06 7.95
C ASN A 178 9.88 6.66 8.02
N SER A 179 11.03 6.46 7.35
CA SER A 179 11.78 5.21 7.40
C SER A 179 12.33 4.93 8.80
N THR A 180 12.74 5.97 9.52
CA THR A 180 13.21 5.84 10.91
C THR A 180 12.08 5.44 11.84
N GLU A 181 10.90 6.05 11.71
CA GLU A 181 9.73 5.71 12.53
C GLU A 181 9.24 4.28 12.24
N SER A 182 9.20 3.87 10.98
CA SER A 182 8.90 2.49 10.58
C SER A 182 9.86 1.48 11.21
N ALA A 183 11.18 1.75 11.16
CA ALA A 183 12.19 0.88 11.75
C ALA A 183 12.09 0.79 13.29
N ILE A 184 11.71 1.86 13.97
CA ILE A 184 11.40 1.86 15.41
C ILE A 184 10.20 0.94 15.69
N GLY A 185 9.14 1.06 14.91
CA GLY A 185 7.95 0.22 15.03
C GLY A 185 8.26 -1.26 14.81
N ASP A 186 9.09 -1.58 13.81
CA ASP A 186 9.50 -2.96 13.51
C ASP A 186 10.40 -3.53 14.61
N ALA A 187 11.37 -2.77 15.12
CA ALA A 187 12.20 -3.20 16.24
C ALA A 187 11.37 -3.48 17.50
N PHE A 188 10.34 -2.68 17.75
CA PHE A 188 9.42 -2.90 18.86
C PHE A 188 8.56 -4.14 18.64
N ARG A 189 7.99 -4.34 17.44
CA ARG A 189 7.22 -5.55 17.09
C ARG A 189 8.09 -6.81 17.24
N GLU A 190 9.31 -6.79 16.73
CA GLU A 190 10.25 -7.91 16.86
C GLU A 190 10.53 -8.25 18.33
N ALA A 191 10.79 -7.23 19.14
CA ALA A 191 11.01 -7.42 20.58
C ALA A 191 9.79 -7.99 21.31
N MET A 192 8.58 -7.57 20.92
CA MET A 192 7.33 -8.10 21.48
C MET A 192 7.08 -9.55 21.07
N LEU A 193 7.46 -9.93 19.86
CA LEU A 193 7.26 -11.28 19.33
C LEU A 193 8.35 -12.26 19.74
N LYS A 194 9.50 -11.79 20.23
CA LYS A 194 10.68 -12.62 20.54
C LYS A 194 10.39 -13.83 21.42
N ASP A 195 9.51 -13.65 22.40
CA ASP A 195 9.14 -14.71 23.36
C ASP A 195 7.78 -15.35 23.03
N VAL A 196 7.18 -14.98 21.89
CA VAL A 196 5.94 -15.60 21.39
C VAL A 196 6.28 -16.93 20.75
N THR A 197 5.68 -17.98 21.25
CA THR A 197 5.82 -19.33 20.70
C THR A 197 4.44 -19.87 20.35
N VAL A 198 4.32 -20.50 19.20
CA VAL A 198 3.12 -21.20 18.78
C VAL A 198 3.37 -22.69 18.93
N SER A 199 2.49 -23.39 19.65
CA SER A 199 2.57 -24.84 19.84
C SER A 199 2.09 -25.59 18.59
N ASP A 200 2.53 -26.85 18.43
CA ASP A 200 2.07 -27.71 17.35
C ASP A 200 0.55 -27.94 17.41
N GLU A 201 -0.04 -27.93 18.59
CA GLU A 201 -1.47 -28.04 18.81
C GLU A 201 -2.23 -26.79 18.30
N GLU A 202 -1.70 -25.59 18.54
CA GLU A 202 -2.29 -24.34 18.03
C GLU A 202 -2.19 -24.28 16.52
N ILE A 203 -1.04 -24.66 15.93
CA ILE A 203 -0.86 -24.74 14.47
C ILE A 203 -1.88 -25.73 13.88
N LYS A 204 -2.04 -26.90 14.51
CA LYS A 204 -2.98 -27.90 14.04
C LYS A 204 -4.44 -27.44 14.15
N SER A 205 -4.81 -26.79 15.24
CA SER A 205 -6.17 -26.24 15.41
C SER A 205 -6.47 -25.20 14.36
N TRP A 206 -5.55 -24.25 14.14
CA TRP A 206 -5.66 -23.23 13.10
C TRP A 206 -5.83 -23.87 11.71
N TYR A 207 -5.00 -24.87 11.39
CA TYR A 207 -5.05 -25.57 10.11
C TYR A 207 -6.39 -26.27 9.91
N ASP A 208 -6.84 -27.06 10.91
CA ASP A 208 -8.08 -27.84 10.83
C ASP A 208 -9.31 -26.92 10.69
N GLU A 209 -9.34 -25.79 11.43
CA GLU A 209 -10.42 -24.80 11.36
C GLU A 209 -10.48 -24.09 10.01
N ASN A 210 -9.32 -23.60 9.52
CA ASN A 210 -9.25 -22.91 8.23
C ASN A 210 -9.51 -23.86 7.05
N LEU A 211 -9.00 -25.11 7.10
CA LEU A 211 -9.28 -26.11 6.11
C LEU A 211 -10.78 -26.37 6.02
N LYS A 212 -11.48 -26.51 7.15
CA LYS A 212 -12.93 -26.72 7.19
C LYS A 212 -13.68 -25.51 6.63
N THR A 213 -13.31 -24.31 7.01
CA THR A 213 -13.93 -23.08 6.51
C THR A 213 -13.76 -22.94 4.99
N GLN A 214 -12.58 -23.22 4.47
CA GLN A 214 -12.30 -23.18 3.04
C GLN A 214 -13.07 -24.27 2.28
N GLN A 215 -13.20 -25.50 2.85
CA GLN A 215 -14.03 -26.55 2.26
C GLN A 215 -15.48 -26.10 2.13
N GLU A 216 -16.07 -25.59 3.21
CA GLU A 216 -17.45 -25.10 3.18
C GLU A 216 -17.63 -23.93 2.19
N THR A 217 -16.67 -23.02 2.11
CA THR A 217 -16.72 -21.84 1.25
C THR A 217 -16.58 -22.23 -0.23
N TYR A 218 -15.58 -23.04 -0.58
CA TYR A 218 -15.28 -23.37 -1.97
C TYR A 218 -16.24 -24.44 -2.55
N ASP A 219 -16.72 -25.37 -1.75
CA ASP A 219 -17.73 -26.34 -2.19
C ASP A 219 -19.08 -25.66 -2.48
N ASN A 220 -19.41 -24.58 -1.74
CA ASN A 220 -20.59 -23.78 -2.01
C ASN A 220 -20.42 -22.79 -3.18
N ASN A 221 -19.24 -22.23 -3.37
CA ASN A 221 -18.91 -21.32 -4.46
C ASN A 221 -17.45 -21.49 -4.90
N PRO A 222 -17.19 -22.31 -5.93
CA PRO A 222 -15.82 -22.57 -6.42
C PRO A 222 -15.06 -21.34 -6.95
N GLU A 223 -15.75 -20.27 -7.35
CA GLU A 223 -15.09 -19.02 -7.78
C GLU A 223 -14.33 -18.37 -6.64
N ASN A 224 -14.74 -18.55 -5.38
CA ASN A 224 -13.99 -18.06 -4.23
C ASN A 224 -12.59 -18.67 -4.15
N TYR A 225 -12.44 -19.98 -4.47
CA TYR A 225 -11.14 -20.63 -4.54
C TYR A 225 -10.20 -19.92 -5.53
N LYS A 226 -10.73 -19.53 -6.69
CA LYS A 226 -9.93 -18.86 -7.72
C LYS A 226 -9.48 -17.48 -7.24
N ALA A 227 -10.37 -16.70 -6.64
CA ALA A 227 -10.08 -15.38 -6.11
C ALA A 227 -9.04 -15.43 -4.98
N ASP A 228 -9.23 -16.35 -4.01
CA ASP A 228 -8.31 -16.50 -2.87
C ASP A 228 -6.95 -17.03 -3.33
N LYS A 229 -6.92 -17.95 -4.32
CA LYS A 229 -5.67 -18.45 -4.89
C LYS A 229 -4.89 -17.37 -5.65
N GLU A 230 -5.58 -16.50 -6.37
CA GLU A 230 -4.99 -15.35 -7.03
C GLU A 230 -4.45 -14.34 -6.01
N ALA A 231 -5.20 -14.09 -4.93
CA ALA A 231 -4.76 -13.22 -3.84
C ALA A 231 -3.53 -13.78 -3.11
N GLU A 232 -3.48 -15.08 -2.83
CA GLU A 232 -2.30 -15.76 -2.25
C GLU A 232 -1.05 -15.56 -3.13
N GLU A 233 -1.20 -15.78 -4.45
CA GLU A 233 -0.07 -15.76 -5.39
C GLU A 233 0.44 -14.36 -5.73
N LEU A 234 -0.45 -13.38 -5.85
CA LEU A 234 -0.10 -12.02 -6.29
C LEU A 234 0.15 -11.06 -5.14
N TYR A 235 -0.55 -11.24 -4.02
CA TYR A 235 -0.56 -10.26 -2.92
C TYR A 235 -0.11 -10.83 -1.57
N GLY A 236 0.26 -12.13 -1.53
CA GLY A 236 0.62 -12.78 -0.27
C GLY A 236 -0.57 -12.92 0.69
N GLY A 237 -1.76 -13.18 0.15
CA GLY A 237 -2.97 -13.44 0.92
C GLY A 237 -2.90 -14.69 1.79
N ASP A 238 -3.98 -15.01 2.50
CA ASP A 238 -4.07 -16.18 3.35
C ASP A 238 -3.81 -17.48 2.56
N PRO A 239 -3.13 -18.47 3.16
CA PRO A 239 -2.78 -19.71 2.46
C PRO A 239 -4.03 -20.53 2.08
N VAL A 240 -4.08 -20.93 0.83
CA VAL A 240 -5.14 -21.79 0.31
C VAL A 240 -4.85 -23.25 0.64
N LEU A 241 -5.59 -23.81 1.58
CA LEU A 241 -5.40 -25.17 2.15
C LEU A 241 -6.24 -26.24 1.45
N TYR A 242 -7.32 -25.85 0.75
CA TYR A 242 -8.25 -26.75 0.10
C TYR A 242 -8.41 -26.45 -1.39
N VAL A 243 -8.40 -27.51 -2.19
CA VAL A 243 -8.67 -27.43 -3.64
C VAL A 243 -10.00 -28.13 -3.91
N PRO A 244 -11.04 -27.42 -4.34
CA PRO A 244 -12.33 -28.04 -4.61
C PRO A 244 -12.31 -28.95 -5.83
N GLU A 245 -13.30 -29.87 -5.93
CA GLU A 245 -13.41 -30.80 -7.06
C GLU A 245 -13.56 -30.02 -8.40
N GLY A 246 -12.86 -30.49 -9.41
CA GLY A 246 -12.88 -29.88 -10.75
C GLY A 246 -11.71 -28.95 -11.04
N TYR A 247 -10.91 -28.62 -10.03
CA TYR A 247 -9.67 -27.86 -10.21
C TYR A 247 -8.46 -28.79 -10.30
N SER A 248 -7.46 -28.38 -11.08
CA SER A 248 -6.21 -29.10 -11.26
C SER A 248 -5.06 -28.14 -11.27
N ARG A 249 -3.94 -28.53 -10.63
CA ARG A 249 -2.70 -27.77 -10.70
C ARG A 249 -1.99 -28.14 -12.00
N VAL A 250 -1.72 -27.11 -12.81
CA VAL A 250 -0.89 -27.25 -14.03
C VAL A 250 0.45 -26.58 -13.75
N LEU A 251 1.54 -27.34 -13.96
CA LEU A 251 2.88 -26.78 -13.95
C LEU A 251 3.30 -26.53 -15.40
N HIS A 252 3.84 -25.36 -15.66
CA HIS A 252 4.40 -25.00 -16.95
C HIS A 252 5.81 -24.43 -16.78
N ILE A 253 6.62 -24.56 -17.83
CA ILE A 253 7.92 -23.92 -17.91
C ILE A 253 7.79 -22.82 -18.96
N LEU A 254 7.95 -21.59 -18.51
CA LEU A 254 8.03 -20.44 -19.41
C LEU A 254 9.50 -20.25 -19.81
N ILE A 255 9.77 -20.37 -21.11
CA ILE A 255 11.07 -20.03 -21.68
C ILE A 255 10.91 -18.67 -22.36
N THR A 256 11.47 -17.64 -21.75
CA THR A 256 11.55 -16.32 -22.37
C THR A 256 12.70 -16.31 -23.37
N PRO A 257 12.49 -15.81 -24.61
CA PRO A 257 13.60 -15.60 -25.53
C PRO A 257 14.56 -14.53 -24.98
N GLU A 258 15.78 -14.50 -25.51
CA GLU A 258 16.73 -13.41 -25.21
C GLU A 258 16.11 -12.05 -25.58
N ASP A 259 16.44 -11.00 -24.82
CA ASP A 259 15.85 -9.67 -24.96
C ASP A 259 15.87 -9.15 -26.41
N ALA A 260 16.99 -9.34 -27.12
CA ALA A 260 17.10 -8.94 -28.52
C ALA A 260 16.10 -9.64 -29.46
N ILE A 261 15.75 -10.91 -29.18
CA ILE A 261 14.75 -11.67 -29.96
C ILE A 261 13.34 -11.22 -29.58
N SER A 262 13.13 -10.92 -28.29
CA SER A 262 11.87 -10.39 -27.80
C SER A 262 11.55 -9.02 -28.40
N ASP A 263 12.53 -8.14 -28.46
CA ASP A 263 12.41 -6.80 -29.05
C ASP A 263 12.11 -6.89 -30.54
N GLU A 264 12.84 -7.71 -31.29
CA GLU A 264 12.60 -7.94 -32.74
C GLU A 264 11.19 -8.51 -33.01
N TYR A 265 10.74 -9.44 -32.14
CA TYR A 265 9.38 -9.98 -32.24
C TYR A 265 8.32 -8.92 -31.97
N SER A 266 8.50 -8.11 -30.91
CA SER A 266 7.56 -7.06 -30.52
C SER A 266 7.45 -5.98 -31.59
N GLU A 267 8.57 -5.58 -32.19
CA GLU A 267 8.61 -4.63 -33.30
C GLU A 267 7.86 -5.16 -34.53
N LYS A 268 8.13 -6.41 -34.91
CA LYS A 268 7.45 -7.05 -36.07
C LYS A 268 5.97 -7.29 -35.80
N PHE A 269 5.61 -7.66 -34.58
CA PHE A 269 4.21 -7.86 -34.20
C PHE A 269 3.45 -6.54 -34.25
N SER A 270 4.00 -5.47 -33.71
CA SER A 270 3.40 -4.13 -33.76
C SER A 270 3.24 -3.63 -35.20
N ALA A 271 4.25 -3.84 -36.05
CA ALA A 271 4.16 -3.51 -37.46
C ALA A 271 3.06 -4.30 -38.20
N MET A 272 2.90 -5.60 -37.86
CA MET A 272 1.81 -6.43 -38.40
C MET A 272 0.44 -5.94 -37.97
N GLU A 273 0.26 -5.60 -36.69
CA GLU A 273 -1.03 -5.08 -36.17
C GLU A 273 -1.39 -3.73 -36.81
N ASN A 274 -0.42 -2.86 -37.00
CA ASN A 274 -0.62 -1.60 -37.73
C ASN A 274 -1.07 -1.83 -39.19
N LEU A 275 -0.46 -2.78 -39.87
CA LEU A 275 -0.87 -3.16 -41.24
C LEU A 275 -2.26 -3.80 -41.26
N LYS A 276 -2.63 -4.63 -40.28
CA LYS A 276 -4.00 -5.16 -40.14
C LYS A 276 -5.02 -4.05 -39.94
N SER A 277 -4.71 -3.06 -39.11
CA SER A 277 -5.56 -1.88 -38.89
C SER A 277 -5.76 -1.05 -40.18
N GLU A 278 -4.68 -0.91 -40.97
CA GLU A 278 -4.71 -0.12 -42.21
C GLU A 278 -5.43 -0.83 -43.38
N TYR A 279 -5.25 -2.16 -43.51
CA TYR A 279 -5.74 -2.91 -44.68
C TYR A 279 -6.88 -3.90 -44.40
N GLY A 280 -7.31 -4.07 -43.12
CA GLY A 280 -8.34 -4.98 -42.69
C GLY A 280 -7.93 -6.46 -42.68
N GLU A 281 -8.75 -7.31 -42.07
CA GLU A 281 -8.44 -8.73 -41.84
C GLU A 281 -8.24 -9.59 -43.11
N LEU A 282 -8.60 -9.07 -44.29
CA LEU A 282 -8.57 -9.79 -45.58
C LEU A 282 -7.18 -9.97 -46.17
N ALA A 283 -6.16 -9.32 -45.62
CA ALA A 283 -4.84 -9.27 -46.27
C ALA A 283 -3.80 -10.26 -45.67
N PHE A 284 -4.05 -10.91 -44.55
CA PHE A 284 -3.02 -11.69 -43.86
C PHE A 284 -3.37 -13.14 -43.66
N THR A 285 -2.90 -13.97 -44.59
CA THR A 285 -2.72 -15.40 -44.36
C THR A 285 -1.24 -15.63 -44.02
N VAL A 286 -0.94 -15.84 -42.74
CA VAL A 286 0.42 -16.22 -42.36
C VAL A 286 0.58 -17.70 -42.61
N ASN A 287 1.38 -18.07 -43.58
CA ASN A 287 1.87 -19.44 -43.70
C ASN A 287 3.03 -19.59 -42.69
N VAL A 288 2.75 -20.32 -41.61
CA VAL A 288 3.77 -20.76 -40.65
C VAL A 288 4.51 -21.95 -41.26
#